data_e78ed2fc9f0a2121b3f4b17b07620709
#
_entry.id   e78ed2fc9f0a2121b3f4b17b07620709
#
_cell.length_a   1.000
_cell.length_b   1.000
_cell.length_c   1.000
_cell.angle_alpha   90.00
_cell.angle_beta   90.00
_cell.angle_gamma   90.00
#
_symmetry.space_group_name_H-M   'P 1'
#
loop_
_entity.id
_entity.type
_entity.pdbx_description
1 polymer ?
#
loop_
_entity_poly.entity_id
_entity_poly.type
_entity_poly.pdbx_seq_one_letter_code
_entity_poly.pdbx_strand_id
1 'polypeptide(L)'
;MSKEKVVLEEKKPMMTAKEEISNYTAKAQKALTLFEDYTQEQVDHIVHEMALAAMEQHMPLAKMAVEETGRGVYEDKCIKNMYAAENIWHSIKKNKTVGIIEDNKVDQIMKVAAPVGVVAGIIPTTNPTSTTIFKAMICMK
;
A
#
# COMPACT_ATOMS: atom_id res chain seq x y z
N MET A 1 -45.75 26.64 12.58
CA MET A 1 -44.36 27.04 12.89
C MET A 1 -43.66 25.81 13.50
N SER A 2 -43.03 25.03 12.68
CA SER A 2 -42.29 23.81 13.12
C SER A 2 -40.87 24.23 13.48
N LYS A 3 -40.44 23.92 14.71
CA LYS A 3 -39.07 24.14 15.18
C LYS A 3 -38.23 22.97 14.70
N GLU A 4 -37.42 23.18 13.68
CA GLU A 4 -36.34 22.26 13.31
C GLU A 4 -35.33 22.15 14.47
N LYS A 5 -35.20 20.96 15.01
CA LYS A 5 -34.12 20.63 15.94
C LYS A 5 -32.84 20.50 15.15
N VAL A 6 -31.95 21.46 15.26
CA VAL A 6 -30.56 21.35 14.82
C VAL A 6 -29.90 20.29 15.71
N VAL A 7 -29.66 19.11 15.14
CA VAL A 7 -28.84 18.07 15.76
C VAL A 7 -27.40 18.54 15.65
N LEU A 8 -26.82 18.99 16.75
CA LEU A 8 -25.40 19.26 16.87
C LEU A 8 -24.67 17.90 16.81
N GLU A 9 -24.02 17.59 15.68
CA GLU A 9 -23.08 16.49 15.61
C GLU A 9 -21.96 16.74 16.63
N GLU A 10 -21.88 15.89 17.65
CA GLU A 10 -20.78 15.87 18.61
C GLU A 10 -19.48 15.58 17.81
N LYS A 11 -18.63 16.59 17.65
CA LYS A 11 -17.29 16.44 17.12
C LYS A 11 -16.52 15.46 18.01
N LYS A 12 -16.23 14.26 17.51
CA LYS A 12 -15.31 13.33 18.17
C LYS A 12 -14.03 14.10 18.55
N PRO A 13 -13.50 13.91 19.78
CA PRO A 13 -12.27 14.57 20.18
C PRO A 13 -11.17 14.25 19.15
N MET A 14 -10.57 15.30 18.59
CA MET A 14 -9.49 15.15 17.60
C MET A 14 -8.28 14.56 18.31
N MET A 15 -7.89 13.34 17.91
CA MET A 15 -6.68 12.71 18.41
C MET A 15 -5.45 13.57 18.06
N THR A 16 -4.47 13.57 18.93
CA THR A 16 -3.18 14.19 18.60
C THR A 16 -2.46 13.38 17.51
N ALA A 17 -1.61 14.01 16.71
CA ALA A 17 -0.84 13.30 15.68
C ALA A 17 -0.01 12.13 16.26
N LYS A 18 0.49 12.29 17.48
CA LYS A 18 1.22 11.22 18.18
C LYS A 18 0.33 10.02 18.50
N GLU A 19 -0.87 10.26 18.98
CA GLU A 19 -1.83 9.18 19.28
C GLU A 19 -2.29 8.47 18.01
N GLU A 20 -2.52 9.21 16.94
CA GLU A 20 -2.90 8.66 15.64
C GLU A 20 -1.80 7.75 15.07
N ILE A 21 -0.56 8.23 15.03
CA ILE A 21 0.58 7.43 14.56
C ILE A 21 0.81 6.21 15.47
N SER A 22 0.69 6.35 16.78
CA SER A 22 0.81 5.23 17.71
C SER A 22 -0.23 4.15 17.44
N ASN A 23 -1.46 4.54 17.13
CA ASN A 23 -2.53 3.62 16.79
C ASN A 23 -2.28 2.90 15.45
N TYR A 24 -1.82 3.62 14.42
CA TYR A 24 -1.44 2.98 13.15
C TYR A 24 -0.29 2.00 13.31
N THR A 25 0.75 2.39 14.06
CA THR A 25 1.88 1.52 14.34
C THR A 25 1.47 0.26 15.09
N ALA A 26 0.64 0.37 16.12
CA ALA A 26 0.13 -0.77 16.86
C ALA A 26 -0.71 -1.73 16.01
N LYS A 27 -1.55 -1.18 15.12
CA LYS A 27 -2.32 -1.99 14.15
C LYS A 27 -1.40 -2.70 13.16
N ALA A 28 -0.40 -2.00 12.64
CA ALA A 28 0.55 -2.56 11.68
C ALA A 28 1.41 -3.67 12.31
N GLN A 29 1.87 -3.50 13.55
CA GLN A 29 2.60 -4.54 14.28
C GLN A 29 1.74 -5.80 14.49
N LYS A 30 0.49 -5.62 14.87
CA LYS A 30 -0.44 -6.75 15.03
C LYS A 30 -0.72 -7.45 13.70
N ALA A 31 -0.87 -6.70 12.61
CA ALA A 31 -1.04 -7.26 11.28
C ALA A 31 0.21 -8.00 10.79
N LEU A 32 1.41 -7.48 11.08
CA LEU A 32 2.68 -8.12 10.75
C LEU A 32 2.76 -9.53 11.36
N THR A 33 2.44 -9.69 12.65
CA THR A 33 2.44 -11.00 13.32
C THR A 33 1.53 -12.01 12.62
N LEU A 34 0.38 -11.58 12.09
CA LEU A 34 -0.51 -12.46 11.34
C LEU A 34 0.02 -12.77 9.94
N PHE A 35 0.76 -11.83 9.35
CA PHE A 35 1.29 -11.95 7.99
C PHE A 35 2.55 -12.83 7.92
N GLU A 36 3.30 -12.97 9.01
CA GLU A 36 4.52 -13.81 9.09
C GLU A 36 4.27 -15.27 8.74
N ASP A 37 3.04 -15.78 8.96
CA ASP A 37 2.67 -17.16 8.67
C ASP A 37 2.21 -17.39 7.22
N TYR A 38 2.20 -16.35 6.36
CA TYR A 38 1.70 -16.47 5.00
C TYR A 38 2.69 -17.20 4.10
N THR A 39 2.14 -18.05 3.22
CA THR A 39 2.93 -18.72 2.18
C THR A 39 3.24 -17.77 1.03
N GLN A 40 4.24 -18.14 0.20
CA GLN A 40 4.56 -17.39 -1.03
C GLN A 40 3.34 -17.23 -1.94
N GLU A 41 2.52 -18.27 -2.07
CA GLU A 41 1.33 -18.27 -2.92
C GLU A 41 0.27 -17.28 -2.39
N GLN A 42 0.10 -17.20 -1.07
CA GLN A 42 -0.82 -16.26 -0.45
C GLN A 42 -0.33 -14.82 -0.63
N VAL A 43 0.96 -14.57 -0.45
CA VAL A 43 1.57 -13.25 -0.69
C VAL A 43 1.42 -12.85 -2.16
N ASP A 44 1.71 -13.75 -3.09
CA ASP A 44 1.60 -13.49 -4.53
C ASP A 44 0.16 -13.20 -4.93
N HIS A 45 -0.80 -13.92 -4.39
CA HIS A 45 -2.22 -13.68 -4.63
C HIS A 45 -2.65 -12.30 -4.12
N ILE A 46 -2.28 -11.94 -2.90
CA ILE A 46 -2.61 -10.63 -2.31
C ILE A 46 -2.05 -9.50 -3.18
N VAL A 47 -0.78 -9.57 -3.55
CA VAL A 47 -0.14 -8.51 -4.35
C VAL A 47 -0.74 -8.45 -5.76
N HIS A 48 -1.13 -9.58 -6.33
CA HIS A 48 -1.86 -9.63 -7.61
C HIS A 48 -3.22 -8.93 -7.52
N GLU A 49 -4.02 -9.24 -6.50
CA GLU A 49 -5.32 -8.59 -6.28
C GLU A 49 -5.17 -7.07 -6.03
N MET A 50 -4.11 -6.66 -5.34
CA MET A 50 -3.79 -5.23 -5.17
C MET A 50 -3.49 -4.57 -6.53
N ALA A 51 -2.75 -5.24 -7.41
CA ALA A 51 -2.47 -4.74 -8.75
C ALA A 51 -3.74 -4.60 -9.60
N LEU A 52 -4.63 -5.61 -9.57
CA LEU A 52 -5.92 -5.57 -10.27
C LEU A 52 -6.80 -4.43 -9.76
N ALA A 53 -6.96 -4.30 -8.45
CA ALA A 53 -7.74 -3.22 -7.85
C ALA A 53 -7.19 -1.83 -8.21
N ALA A 54 -5.87 -1.68 -8.22
CA ALA A 54 -5.22 -0.43 -8.63
C ALA A 54 -5.44 -0.13 -10.13
N MET A 55 -5.43 -1.16 -10.98
CA MET A 55 -5.75 -1.02 -12.41
C MET A 55 -7.20 -0.61 -12.64
N GLU A 56 -8.14 -1.17 -11.92
CA GLU A 56 -9.55 -0.78 -12.02
C GLU A 56 -9.78 0.68 -11.60
N GLN A 57 -9.02 1.16 -10.63
CA GLN A 57 -9.17 2.51 -10.06
C GLN A 57 -8.17 3.55 -10.61
N HIS A 58 -7.34 3.20 -11.61
CA HIS A 58 -6.26 4.09 -12.07
C HIS A 58 -6.76 5.46 -12.58
N MET A 59 -7.89 5.50 -13.28
CA MET A 59 -8.49 6.73 -13.81
C MET A 59 -9.16 7.58 -12.71
N PRO A 60 -10.05 7.04 -11.87
CA PRO A 60 -10.62 7.80 -10.75
C PRO A 60 -9.54 8.36 -9.81
N LEU A 61 -8.54 7.57 -9.46
CA LEU A 61 -7.43 8.01 -8.61
C LEU A 61 -6.59 9.12 -9.26
N ALA A 62 -6.37 9.06 -10.58
CA ALA A 62 -5.66 10.12 -11.30
C ALA A 62 -6.45 11.43 -11.26
N LYS A 63 -7.77 11.38 -11.46
CA LYS A 63 -8.65 12.54 -11.37
C LYS A 63 -8.61 13.16 -9.97
N MET A 64 -8.81 12.36 -8.93
CA MET A 64 -8.73 12.82 -7.55
C MET A 64 -7.39 13.48 -7.23
N ALA A 65 -6.28 12.89 -7.70
CA ALA A 65 -4.95 13.43 -7.46
C ALA A 65 -4.75 14.82 -8.10
N VAL A 66 -5.28 15.07 -9.29
CA VAL A 66 -5.22 16.39 -9.94
C VAL A 66 -6.10 17.39 -9.22
N GLU A 67 -7.33 17.01 -8.88
CA GLU A 67 -8.29 17.87 -8.19
C GLU A 67 -7.80 18.29 -6.80
N GLU A 68 -7.25 17.35 -6.04
CA GLU A 68 -6.74 17.61 -4.67
C GLU A 68 -5.46 18.45 -4.67
N THR A 69 -4.52 18.14 -5.57
CA THR A 69 -3.17 18.71 -5.50
C THR A 69 -2.97 19.90 -6.43
N GLY A 70 -3.81 20.06 -7.44
CA GLY A 70 -3.61 21.03 -8.52
C GLY A 70 -2.35 20.78 -9.34
N ARG A 71 -1.77 19.57 -9.30
CA ARG A 71 -0.46 19.26 -9.91
C ARG A 71 -0.55 18.16 -10.94
N GLY A 72 0.14 18.40 -12.06
CA GLY A 72 0.29 17.45 -13.16
C GLY A 72 -0.92 17.41 -14.09
N VAL A 73 -0.82 16.53 -15.08
CA VAL A 73 -1.82 16.32 -16.13
C VAL A 73 -2.53 15.00 -15.86
N TYR A 74 -3.83 14.99 -16.05
CA TYR A 74 -4.69 13.83 -15.76
C TYR A 74 -4.26 12.57 -16.51
N GLU A 75 -4.03 12.70 -17.82
CA GLU A 75 -3.66 11.60 -18.70
C GLU A 75 -2.32 10.97 -18.27
N ASP A 76 -1.35 11.81 -17.93
CA ASP A 76 -0.04 11.33 -17.43
C ASP A 76 -0.16 10.63 -16.09
N LYS A 77 -1.06 11.09 -15.21
CA LYS A 77 -1.33 10.42 -13.93
C LYS A 77 -2.03 9.07 -14.11
N CYS A 78 -2.91 8.94 -15.10
CA CYS A 78 -3.50 7.65 -15.47
C CYS A 78 -2.40 6.67 -15.87
N ILE A 79 -1.49 7.07 -16.76
CA ILE A 79 -0.36 6.25 -17.22
C ILE A 79 0.55 5.87 -16.05
N LYS A 80 0.86 6.81 -15.15
CA LYS A 80 1.66 6.55 -13.95
C LYS A 80 1.01 5.55 -13.01
N ASN A 81 -0.30 5.64 -12.81
CA ASN A 81 -1.03 4.70 -11.96
C ASN A 81 -1.03 3.28 -12.59
N MET A 82 -1.28 3.19 -13.91
CA MET A 82 -1.17 1.92 -14.64
C MET A 82 0.23 1.32 -14.51
N TYR A 83 1.27 2.12 -14.72
CA TYR A 83 2.66 1.67 -14.58
C TYR A 83 2.94 1.15 -13.17
N ALA A 84 2.50 1.89 -12.14
CA ALA A 84 2.68 1.51 -10.75
C ALA A 84 1.94 0.21 -10.37
N ALA A 85 0.84 -0.10 -11.03
CA ALA A 85 0.08 -1.32 -10.83
C ALA A 85 0.64 -2.48 -11.69
N GLU A 86 0.52 -2.38 -13.01
CA GLU A 86 0.80 -3.47 -13.93
C GLU A 86 2.28 -3.76 -14.09
N ASN A 87 3.09 -2.74 -14.43
CA ASN A 87 4.51 -2.97 -14.72
C ASN A 87 5.28 -3.37 -13.46
N ILE A 88 4.93 -2.81 -12.30
CA ILE A 88 5.54 -3.21 -11.03
C ILE A 88 5.15 -4.64 -10.69
N TRP A 89 3.88 -5.02 -10.80
CA TRP A 89 3.47 -6.42 -10.63
C TRP A 89 4.28 -7.36 -11.53
N HIS A 90 4.37 -7.05 -12.82
CA HIS A 90 5.13 -7.87 -13.75
C HIS A 90 6.62 -8.00 -13.42
N SER A 91 7.21 -6.97 -12.81
CA SER A 91 8.63 -7.00 -12.39
C SER A 91 8.85 -7.82 -11.12
N ILE A 92 7.88 -7.88 -10.21
CA ILE A 92 8.06 -8.51 -8.89
C ILE A 92 7.38 -9.89 -8.75
N LYS A 93 6.41 -10.25 -9.60
CA LYS A 93 5.59 -11.46 -9.47
C LYS A 93 6.38 -12.78 -9.43
N LYS A 94 7.58 -12.80 -10.01
CA LYS A 94 8.46 -13.98 -10.01
C LYS A 94 9.48 -14.00 -8.88
N ASN A 95 9.56 -12.93 -8.10
CA ASN A 95 10.50 -12.85 -7.00
C ASN A 95 10.04 -13.74 -5.85
N LYS A 96 10.92 -14.60 -5.39
CA LYS A 96 10.69 -15.39 -4.19
C LYS A 96 11.04 -14.55 -2.97
N THR A 97 10.08 -14.35 -2.08
CA THR A 97 10.18 -13.44 -0.93
C THR A 97 9.77 -14.07 0.39
N VAL A 98 9.36 -15.35 0.36
CA VAL A 98 8.96 -16.10 1.56
C VAL A 98 9.79 -17.38 1.67
N GLY A 99 10.29 -17.66 2.85
CA GLY A 99 11.05 -18.86 3.17
C GLY A 99 12.44 -18.86 2.54
N ILE A 100 12.91 -20.02 2.11
CA ILE A 100 14.23 -20.17 1.47
C ILE A 100 14.18 -19.60 0.06
N ILE A 101 14.88 -18.49 -0.18
CA ILE A 101 14.92 -17.80 -1.48
C ILE A 101 16.06 -18.29 -2.39
N GLU A 102 17.13 -18.80 -1.80
CA GLU A 102 18.27 -19.39 -2.51
C GLU A 102 18.93 -20.49 -1.66
N ASP A 103 19.29 -21.59 -2.28
CA ASP A 103 20.04 -22.68 -1.64
C ASP A 103 21.23 -23.06 -2.53
N ASN A 104 22.37 -22.46 -2.25
CA ASN A 104 23.61 -22.71 -3.00
C ASN A 104 24.38 -23.88 -2.36
N LYS A 105 24.25 -25.05 -2.94
CA LYS A 105 24.90 -26.28 -2.47
C LYS A 105 26.41 -26.29 -2.65
N VAL A 106 26.93 -25.50 -3.59
CA VAL A 106 28.38 -25.44 -3.87
C VAL A 106 29.10 -24.68 -2.75
N ASP A 107 28.58 -23.52 -2.42
CA ASP A 107 29.13 -22.64 -1.38
C ASP A 107 28.57 -22.94 0.01
N GLN A 108 27.63 -23.88 0.12
CA GLN A 108 26.90 -24.24 1.34
C GLN A 108 26.22 -23.03 2.02
N ILE A 109 25.68 -22.12 1.19
CA ILE A 109 25.01 -20.91 1.63
C ILE A 109 23.51 -21.02 1.34
N MET A 110 22.69 -20.81 2.35
CA MET A 110 21.24 -20.72 2.23
C MET A 110 20.80 -19.29 2.56
N LYS A 111 20.02 -18.67 1.66
CA LYS A 111 19.38 -17.37 1.91
C LYS A 111 17.93 -17.59 2.27
N VAL A 112 17.54 -17.08 3.43
CA VAL A 112 16.17 -17.12 3.93
C VAL A 112 15.62 -15.70 3.96
N ALA A 113 14.42 -15.52 3.41
CA ALA A 113 13.72 -14.22 3.52
C ALA A 113 13.34 -13.96 4.97
N ALA A 114 13.52 -12.72 5.41
CA ALA A 114 13.05 -12.24 6.69
C ALA A 114 12.26 -10.95 6.48
N PRO A 115 11.13 -10.75 7.18
CA PRO A 115 10.34 -9.53 7.05
C PRO A 115 11.14 -8.33 7.52
N VAL A 116 11.04 -7.22 6.78
CA VAL A 116 11.66 -5.93 7.17
C VAL A 116 10.97 -5.35 8.40
N GLY A 117 9.71 -5.71 8.63
CA GLY A 117 8.89 -5.17 9.70
C GLY A 117 7.91 -4.11 9.21
N VAL A 118 7.45 -3.26 10.12
CA VAL A 118 6.53 -2.17 9.80
C VAL A 118 7.27 -1.02 9.11
N VAL A 119 6.78 -0.64 7.95
CA VAL A 119 7.35 0.43 7.12
C VAL A 119 6.51 1.71 7.20
N ALA A 120 7.15 2.83 7.52
CA ALA A 120 6.52 4.14 7.43
C ALA A 120 6.75 4.74 6.03
N GLY A 121 5.72 4.75 5.20
CA GLY A 121 5.77 5.25 3.84
C GLY A 121 5.35 6.73 3.73
N ILE A 122 6.28 7.63 3.43
CA ILE A 122 5.96 9.03 3.13
C ILE A 122 5.55 9.14 1.67
N ILE A 123 4.39 9.74 1.42
CA ILE A 123 3.80 9.89 0.09
C ILE A 123 3.94 11.35 -0.36
N PRO A 124 4.60 11.63 -1.50
CA PRO A 124 4.75 12.99 -2.00
C PRO A 124 3.47 13.51 -2.66
N THR A 125 3.20 14.80 -2.50
CA THR A 125 2.05 15.47 -3.14
C THR A 125 2.07 15.40 -4.66
N THR A 126 3.26 15.31 -5.26
CA THR A 126 3.42 15.25 -6.74
C THR A 126 2.93 13.94 -7.34
N ASN A 127 3.01 12.83 -6.60
CA ASN A 127 2.63 11.48 -7.05
C ASN A 127 1.89 10.72 -5.94
N PRO A 128 0.75 11.20 -5.44
CA PRO A 128 0.11 10.62 -4.26
C PRO A 128 -0.39 9.20 -4.52
N THR A 129 -1.05 8.96 -5.64
CA THR A 129 -1.70 7.69 -5.96
C THR A 129 -0.70 6.63 -6.44
N SER A 130 0.10 6.93 -7.45
CA SER A 130 1.08 5.97 -7.99
C SER A 130 2.12 5.55 -6.96
N THR A 131 2.55 6.47 -6.08
CA THR A 131 3.51 6.13 -5.01
C THR A 131 2.87 5.23 -3.96
N THR A 132 1.60 5.46 -3.62
CA THR A 132 0.86 4.59 -2.68
C THR A 132 0.72 3.18 -3.25
N ILE A 133 0.27 3.05 -4.51
CA ILE A 133 0.14 1.76 -5.20
C ILE A 133 1.48 1.01 -5.18
N PHE A 134 2.54 1.66 -5.66
CA PHE A 134 3.88 1.08 -5.71
C PHE A 134 4.38 0.62 -4.35
N LYS A 135 4.37 1.52 -3.35
CA LYS A 135 4.87 1.20 -2.00
C LYS A 135 4.08 0.10 -1.33
N ALA A 136 2.74 0.13 -1.43
CA ALA A 136 1.91 -0.92 -0.86
C ALA A 136 2.26 -2.29 -1.45
N MET A 137 2.38 -2.40 -2.78
CA MET A 137 2.68 -3.66 -3.44
C MET A 137 4.07 -4.20 -3.07
N ILE A 138 5.11 -3.37 -3.05
CA ILE A 138 6.46 -3.83 -2.71
C ILE A 138 6.65 -4.12 -1.21
N CYS A 139 5.85 -3.51 -0.34
CA CYS A 139 5.91 -3.81 1.10
C CYS A 139 5.17 -5.10 1.44
N MET A 140 4.18 -5.49 0.63
CA MET A 140 3.41 -6.73 0.84
C MET A 140 4.05 -7.93 0.14
N LYS A 141 4.90 -7.69 -0.87
CA LYS A 141 5.63 -8.74 -1.60
C LYS A 141 6.83 -9.23 -0.79
#